data_8583e581cf89c8b7cab79bc337c878b2
#
_entry.id   8583e581cf89c8b7cab79bc337c878b2
#
_cell.length_a   1.000
_cell.length_b   1.000
_cell.length_c   1.000
_cell.angle_alpha   90.00
_cell.angle_beta   90.00
_cell.angle_gamma   90.00
#
_symmetry.space_group_name_H-M   'P 1'
#
loop_
_entity.id
_entity.type
_entity.pdbx_description
1 polymer ?
#
loop_
_entity_poly.entity_id
_entity_poly.type
_entity_poly.pdbx_seq_one_letter_code
_entity_poly.pdbx_strand_id
1 'polypeptide(L)'
;LGGNLRAAKQTLLREVALTDPGKVFGPFGVGGPESFCVVCHSEPHQPQGLKDRGLSRPVAAAAEEAERKCSLCESFEELSRRIARAEYLVLRRVEPRTHGELKWHSVLTALGVELWIEDEDELLAHHRDGDWVLRVNAPRLDPVKADGRTVPVVAFRFLPNFTPFQGDGAIREMADLAQASEGAPYFGALRMDVDNLGRLFSEGLGGRLSLSRLATLSRSLSTFFEGYLNRICEELDRHRAHLYLLYSGGDDLLAVGSWDKVVSLGERVREEFRRYTCHNPALTVSGGTSLHHEKFPLYQAAEVAGDLLETAKAWKRDGKTKDAFNLWGQPLDWDTLAWAHGWHDRITTWLDHDKVRRAFVFKLARIASMHDEVQKELSRRRDLTEDQVRRRVRHERWLWTLVYYLAKENAELQEDLHRLQQELVGEDRVQ
;
A
#
# COMPACT_ATOMS: atom_id res chain seq x y z
N LEU A 1 23.80 12.37 -10.59
CA LEU A 1 23.85 13.48 -9.60
C LEU A 1 23.93 12.96 -8.16
N GLY A 2 23.18 11.90 -7.77
CA GLY A 2 23.19 11.37 -6.39
C GLY A 2 24.54 10.78 -5.94
N GLY A 3 25.28 10.10 -6.82
CA GLY A 3 26.59 9.53 -6.52
C GLY A 3 27.66 10.59 -6.20
N ASN A 4 27.66 11.69 -6.92
CA ASN A 4 28.61 12.78 -6.69
C ASN A 4 28.33 13.53 -5.38
N LEU A 5 27.06 13.66 -4.99
CA LEU A 5 26.67 14.31 -3.74
C LEU A 5 27.07 13.46 -2.52
N ARG A 6 26.95 12.14 -2.63
CA ARG A 6 27.33 11.18 -1.59
C ARG A 6 28.85 11.15 -1.41
N ALA A 7 29.62 11.14 -2.50
CA ALA A 7 31.07 11.22 -2.47
C ALA A 7 31.56 12.55 -1.87
N ALA A 8 30.94 13.68 -2.24
CA ALA A 8 31.29 15.01 -1.69
C ALA A 8 31.01 15.09 -0.19
N LYS A 9 29.87 14.57 0.28
CA LYS A 9 29.54 14.49 1.72
C LYS A 9 30.54 13.61 2.49
N GLN A 10 30.89 12.44 1.93
CA GLN A 10 31.86 11.53 2.57
C GLN A 10 33.26 12.18 2.66
N THR A 11 33.68 12.89 1.62
CA THR A 11 34.98 13.62 1.62
C THR A 11 34.98 14.72 2.66
N LEU A 12 33.91 15.53 2.71
CA LEU A 12 33.77 16.62 3.68
C LEU A 12 33.77 16.11 5.12
N LEU A 13 32.97 15.06 5.40
CA LEU A 13 32.91 14.44 6.73
C LEU A 13 34.27 13.83 7.13
N ARG A 14 34.98 13.19 6.19
CA ARG A 14 36.29 12.60 6.45
C ARG A 14 37.32 13.69 6.78
N GLU A 15 37.32 14.81 6.04
CA GLU A 15 38.24 15.91 6.24
C GLU A 15 38.02 16.58 7.61
N VAL A 16 36.74 16.85 7.96
CA VAL A 16 36.39 17.43 9.28
C VAL A 16 36.69 16.44 10.42
N ALA A 17 36.41 15.16 10.25
CA ALA A 17 36.68 14.15 11.27
C ALA A 17 38.17 13.92 11.53
N LEU A 18 39.03 14.15 10.51
CA LEU A 18 40.50 14.04 10.65
C LEU A 18 41.14 15.31 11.24
N THR A 19 40.57 16.48 10.94
CA THR A 19 41.11 17.76 11.40
C THR A 19 40.60 18.19 12.76
N ASP A 20 39.33 17.90 13.06
CA ASP A 20 38.68 18.19 14.34
C ASP A 20 37.65 17.14 14.69
N PRO A 21 38.06 15.97 15.21
CA PRO A 21 37.15 14.89 15.57
C PRO A 21 36.08 15.32 16.54
N GLY A 22 36.35 16.30 17.41
CA GLY A 22 35.40 16.84 18.37
C GLY A 22 34.17 17.49 17.71
N LYS A 23 34.33 18.06 16.52
CA LYS A 23 33.18 18.61 15.76
C LYS A 23 32.26 17.55 15.14
N VAL A 24 32.76 16.33 14.95
CA VAL A 24 31.98 15.23 14.36
C VAL A 24 31.52 14.24 15.42
N PHE A 25 32.39 13.92 16.38
CA PHE A 25 32.16 12.89 17.39
C PHE A 25 32.16 13.40 18.83
N GLY A 26 32.35 14.70 19.03
CA GLY A 26 32.42 15.27 20.38
C GLY A 26 31.12 15.15 21.14
N PRO A 27 31.16 15.15 22.47
CA PRO A 27 29.97 15.30 23.27
C PRO A 27 29.39 16.68 23.02
N PHE A 28 28.32 16.77 22.24
CA PHE A 28 27.65 18.06 21.95
C PHE A 28 26.81 18.58 23.16
N GLY A 29 27.11 18.13 24.37
CA GLY A 29 26.59 18.64 25.63
C GLY A 29 25.15 18.31 25.96
N VAL A 30 24.35 17.97 24.95
CA VAL A 30 22.94 17.61 25.11
C VAL A 30 22.64 16.57 24.02
N GLY A 31 22.89 15.34 24.29
CA GLY A 31 22.61 14.31 23.29
C GLY A 31 22.90 12.92 23.88
N GLY A 32 21.99 12.05 23.75
CA GLY A 32 22.06 10.63 24.08
C GLY A 32 20.82 9.97 23.55
N PRO A 33 20.78 8.64 23.45
CA PRO A 33 19.60 7.91 22.99
C PRO A 33 18.29 8.32 23.69
N GLU A 34 18.40 8.79 24.92
CA GLU A 34 17.27 9.26 25.72
C GLU A 34 16.66 10.60 25.29
N SER A 35 17.34 11.36 24.41
CA SER A 35 16.86 12.67 23.95
C SER A 35 16.30 12.67 22.53
N PHE A 36 16.40 11.56 21.78
CA PHE A 36 15.90 11.46 20.43
C PHE A 36 14.40 11.18 20.38
N CYS A 37 13.73 11.75 19.39
CA CYS A 37 12.38 11.33 19.04
C CYS A 37 12.41 9.91 18.48
N VAL A 38 11.63 9.01 19.05
CA VAL A 38 11.58 7.60 18.61
C VAL A 38 11.04 7.42 17.19
N VAL A 39 10.35 8.44 16.64
CA VAL A 39 9.75 8.38 15.30
C VAL A 39 10.67 8.96 14.24
N CYS A 40 11.13 10.20 14.41
CA CYS A 40 11.92 10.90 13.37
C CYS A 40 13.43 10.94 13.68
N HIS A 41 13.85 10.40 14.81
CA HIS A 41 15.24 10.41 15.30
C HIS A 41 15.89 11.82 15.33
N SER A 42 15.07 12.86 15.35
CA SER A 42 15.57 14.23 15.49
C SER A 42 16.01 14.48 16.94
N GLU A 43 17.22 14.98 17.09
CA GLU A 43 17.62 15.61 18.34
C GLU A 43 16.81 16.88 18.55
N PRO A 44 16.49 17.25 19.81
CA PRO A 44 16.00 18.59 20.11
C PRO A 44 17.14 19.58 19.89
N HIS A 45 17.37 19.99 18.66
CA HIS A 45 18.22 21.12 18.39
C HIS A 45 17.57 22.35 19.01
N GLN A 46 18.27 22.99 19.94
CA GLN A 46 18.08 24.40 20.25
C GLN A 46 18.91 25.23 19.25
N PRO A 47 18.39 25.67 18.09
CA PRO A 47 18.97 26.78 17.40
C PRO A 47 18.67 27.99 18.28
N GLN A 48 19.70 28.78 18.57
CA GLN A 48 19.53 30.09 19.15
C GLN A 48 18.48 30.83 18.32
N GLY A 49 17.24 30.99 18.87
CA GLY A 49 16.12 31.64 18.17
C GLY A 49 14.86 30.80 17.95
N LEU A 50 14.93 29.48 17.96
CA LEU A 50 13.74 28.61 18.02
C LEU A 50 13.70 27.96 19.40
N LYS A 51 13.11 28.67 20.34
CA LYS A 51 12.74 28.10 21.63
C LYS A 51 11.68 27.03 21.36
N ASP A 52 11.97 25.82 21.82
CA ASP A 52 11.08 24.71 22.00
C ASP A 52 10.60 23.99 20.72
N ARG A 53 11.43 23.07 20.21
CA ARG A 53 10.90 21.77 19.85
C ARG A 53 10.62 21.06 21.17
N GLY A 54 9.42 21.27 21.75
CA GLY A 54 9.02 20.64 22.97
C GLY A 54 8.98 19.14 22.75
N LEU A 55 9.90 18.41 23.38
CA LEU A 55 9.66 16.99 23.63
C LEU A 55 8.50 16.94 24.59
N SER A 56 7.49 16.12 24.31
CA SER A 56 6.42 15.86 25.26
C SER A 56 7.07 15.48 26.61
N ARG A 57 6.78 16.25 27.66
CA ARG A 57 7.27 15.92 29.00
C ARG A 57 6.82 14.51 29.34
N PRO A 58 7.70 13.64 29.88
CA PRO A 58 7.25 12.36 30.39
C PRO A 58 6.20 12.63 31.44
N VAL A 59 5.00 12.11 31.26
CA VAL A 59 4.00 12.03 32.30
C VAL A 59 4.63 11.20 33.41
N ALA A 60 4.79 11.84 34.56
CA ALA A 60 5.27 11.34 35.87
C ALA A 60 5.85 9.91 35.91
N ALA A 61 7.06 9.82 36.38
CA ALA A 61 7.88 8.74 36.92
C ALA A 61 7.17 7.42 37.38
N ALA A 62 6.47 6.73 36.47
CA ALA A 62 5.87 5.42 36.75
C ALA A 62 5.77 4.53 35.49
N ALA A 63 6.29 4.93 34.33
CA ALA A 63 6.35 4.09 33.15
C ALA A 63 7.81 3.95 32.72
N GLU A 64 8.40 2.85 33.04
CA GLU A 64 9.57 2.32 32.38
C GLU A 64 9.25 2.31 30.87
N GLU A 65 10.07 3.02 30.06
CA GLU A 65 9.98 3.09 28.59
C GLU A 65 8.84 3.92 27.95
N ALA A 66 8.48 5.08 28.48
CA ALA A 66 7.64 5.99 27.71
C ALA A 66 8.40 6.50 26.47
N GLU A 67 8.00 6.04 25.29
CA GLU A 67 8.53 6.47 24.01
C GLU A 67 8.42 7.99 23.89
N ARG A 68 9.56 8.67 23.72
CA ARG A 68 9.61 10.13 23.62
C ARG A 68 9.36 10.54 22.17
N LYS A 69 8.24 11.19 21.91
CA LYS A 69 7.89 11.76 20.61
C LYS A 69 8.08 13.27 20.62
N CYS A 70 8.56 13.85 19.53
CA CYS A 70 8.57 15.31 19.38
C CYS A 70 7.17 15.83 19.04
N SER A 71 6.90 17.10 19.34
CA SER A 71 5.59 17.74 19.08
C SER A 71 5.13 17.66 17.63
N LEU A 72 6.07 17.67 16.67
CA LEU A 72 5.75 17.49 15.25
C LEU A 72 5.23 16.07 14.97
N CYS A 73 5.93 15.03 15.42
CA CYS A 73 5.51 13.65 15.22
C CYS A 73 4.18 13.34 15.91
N GLU A 74 4.01 13.83 17.14
CA GLU A 74 2.75 13.70 17.88
C GLU A 74 1.59 14.41 17.14
N SER A 75 1.84 15.59 16.58
CA SER A 75 0.85 16.31 15.79
C SER A 75 0.47 15.60 14.49
N PHE A 76 1.38 14.85 13.87
CA PHE A 76 1.06 14.00 12.70
C PHE A 76 0.23 12.77 13.06
N GLU A 77 0.43 12.19 14.25
CA GLU A 77 -0.45 11.12 14.73
C GLU A 77 -1.88 11.63 14.98
N GLU A 78 -2.02 12.83 15.55
CA GLU A 78 -3.32 13.47 15.71
C GLU A 78 -3.96 13.74 14.34
N LEU A 79 -3.19 14.27 13.37
CA LEU A 79 -3.65 14.50 12.00
C LEU A 79 -4.17 13.22 11.35
N SER A 80 -3.45 12.11 11.50
CA SER A 80 -3.85 10.80 10.96
C SER A 80 -5.21 10.35 11.51
N ARG A 81 -5.44 10.48 12.82
CA ARG A 81 -6.73 10.15 13.45
C ARG A 81 -7.88 11.04 12.94
N ARG A 82 -7.61 12.32 12.72
CA ARG A 82 -8.59 13.26 12.15
C ARG A 82 -8.91 12.94 10.70
N ILE A 83 -7.90 12.66 9.86
CA ILE A 83 -8.08 12.28 8.45
C ILE A 83 -8.94 11.02 8.33
N ALA A 84 -8.73 10.03 9.19
CA ALA A 84 -9.49 8.78 9.18
C ALA A 84 -11.00 8.98 9.36
N ARG A 85 -11.42 10.07 9.99
CA ARG A 85 -12.83 10.41 10.28
C ARG A 85 -13.30 11.69 9.59
N ALA A 86 -12.50 12.24 8.71
CA ALA A 86 -12.76 13.52 8.06
C ALA A 86 -14.07 13.50 7.26
N GLU A 87 -14.98 14.38 7.58
CA GLU A 87 -16.19 14.68 6.80
C GLU A 87 -16.08 16.03 6.10
N TYR A 88 -15.34 16.96 6.70
CA TYR A 88 -15.13 18.31 6.19
C TYR A 88 -13.69 18.77 6.35
N LEU A 89 -13.22 19.54 5.37
CA LEU A 89 -12.02 20.35 5.45
C LEU A 89 -12.44 21.83 5.50
N VAL A 90 -11.98 22.54 6.51
CA VAL A 90 -12.28 23.97 6.68
C VAL A 90 -10.99 24.77 6.55
N LEU A 91 -10.95 25.64 5.57
CA LEU A 91 -9.82 26.52 5.29
C LEU A 91 -10.18 27.95 5.69
N ARG A 92 -9.35 28.54 6.54
CA ARG A 92 -9.50 29.92 7.01
C ARG A 92 -8.26 30.73 6.69
N ARG A 93 -8.43 31.88 6.10
CA ARG A 93 -7.32 32.84 5.95
C ARG A 93 -7.06 33.53 7.28
N VAL A 94 -5.78 33.59 7.66
CA VAL A 94 -5.32 34.26 8.88
C VAL A 94 -4.08 35.10 8.57
N GLU A 95 -3.76 36.05 9.45
CA GLU A 95 -2.46 36.73 9.37
C GLU A 95 -1.34 35.72 9.62
N PRO A 96 -0.27 35.70 8.77
CA PRO A 96 0.86 34.82 8.95
C PRO A 96 1.46 34.94 10.35
N ARG A 97 1.57 33.82 11.06
CA ARG A 97 2.16 33.77 12.42
C ARG A 97 3.13 32.62 12.52
N THR A 98 4.25 32.91 13.18
CA THR A 98 5.20 31.84 13.57
C THR A 98 4.89 31.42 15.00
N HIS A 99 4.67 30.15 15.20
CA HIS A 99 4.45 29.55 16.53
C HIS A 99 5.78 29.06 17.09
N GLY A 100 5.93 29.11 18.43
CA GLY A 100 7.12 28.58 19.10
C GLY A 100 7.27 27.07 18.99
N GLU A 101 6.17 26.35 18.84
CA GLU A 101 6.09 24.89 18.72
C GLU A 101 5.91 24.46 17.25
N LEU A 102 6.73 23.55 16.76
CA LEU A 102 6.63 23.03 15.41
C LEU A 102 5.60 21.88 15.38
N LYS A 103 4.43 22.16 14.82
CA LYS A 103 3.35 21.20 14.56
C LYS A 103 2.95 21.30 13.09
N TRP A 104 2.30 20.28 12.53
CA TRP A 104 1.88 20.29 11.12
C TRP A 104 1.04 21.55 10.77
N HIS A 105 0.13 21.96 11.65
CA HIS A 105 -0.73 23.13 11.41
C HIS A 105 0.01 24.46 11.57
N SER A 106 1.08 24.52 12.38
CA SER A 106 1.86 25.76 12.52
C SER A 106 2.60 26.15 11.25
N VAL A 107 2.94 25.17 10.40
CA VAL A 107 3.50 25.44 9.08
C VAL A 107 2.49 26.14 8.18
N LEU A 108 1.23 25.71 8.18
CA LEU A 108 0.15 26.33 7.39
C LEU A 108 -0.17 27.74 7.91
N THR A 109 -0.22 27.91 9.21
CA THR A 109 -0.46 29.22 9.83
C THR A 109 0.66 30.23 9.51
N ALA A 110 1.90 29.77 9.39
CA ALA A 110 3.02 30.62 8.92
C ALA A 110 2.85 31.05 7.45
N LEU A 111 2.10 30.30 6.66
CA LEU A 111 1.69 30.65 5.28
C LEU A 111 0.38 31.44 5.20
N GLY A 112 -0.20 31.84 6.34
CA GLY A 112 -1.45 32.59 6.39
C GLY A 112 -2.73 31.77 6.18
N VAL A 113 -2.68 30.47 6.45
CA VAL A 113 -3.83 29.56 6.33
C VAL A 113 -3.95 28.69 7.57
N GLU A 114 -5.13 28.59 8.13
CA GLU A 114 -5.50 27.52 9.06
C GLU A 114 -6.31 26.47 8.32
N LEU A 115 -6.00 25.18 8.57
CA LEU A 115 -6.73 24.04 8.08
C LEU A 115 -7.26 23.23 9.26
N TRP A 116 -8.58 23.00 9.24
CA TRP A 116 -9.29 22.17 10.21
C TRP A 116 -9.87 20.95 9.50
N ILE A 117 -9.80 19.81 10.14
CA ILE A 117 -10.35 18.54 9.66
C ILE A 117 -11.38 18.13 10.70
N GLU A 118 -12.64 18.15 10.32
CA GLU A 118 -13.76 18.14 11.25
C GLU A 118 -14.83 17.14 10.81
N ASP A 119 -15.60 16.66 11.78
CA ASP A 119 -16.90 16.05 11.55
C ASP A 119 -18.00 17.14 11.48
N GLU A 120 -19.26 16.72 11.31
CA GLU A 120 -20.38 17.65 11.18
C GLU A 120 -20.62 18.46 12.45
N ASP A 121 -20.50 17.87 13.63
CA ASP A 121 -20.74 18.52 14.92
C ASP A 121 -19.64 19.57 15.20
N GLU A 122 -18.38 19.23 14.95
CA GLU A 122 -17.24 20.14 15.09
C GLU A 122 -17.36 21.32 14.10
N LEU A 123 -17.75 21.06 12.84
CA LEU A 123 -17.99 22.09 11.82
C LEU A 123 -19.03 23.08 12.29
N LEU A 124 -20.19 22.61 12.80
CA LEU A 124 -21.27 23.47 13.27
C LEU A 124 -20.86 24.31 14.49
N ALA A 125 -19.99 23.77 15.33
CA ALA A 125 -19.47 24.48 16.51
C ALA A 125 -18.44 25.56 16.15
N HIS A 126 -17.55 25.33 15.18
CA HIS A 126 -16.36 26.14 14.93
C HIS A 126 -16.43 27.04 13.69
N HIS A 127 -17.40 26.80 12.79
CA HIS A 127 -17.53 27.59 11.55
C HIS A 127 -17.67 29.09 11.81
N ARG A 128 -16.97 29.89 10.99
CA ARG A 128 -17.04 31.35 10.96
C ARG A 128 -17.33 31.85 9.54
N ASP A 129 -17.94 33.00 9.47
CA ASP A 129 -18.16 33.67 8.18
C ASP A 129 -16.82 33.92 7.47
N GLY A 130 -16.77 33.52 6.19
CA GLY A 130 -15.56 33.62 5.37
C GLY A 130 -14.72 32.35 5.33
N ASP A 131 -15.06 31.32 6.09
CA ASP A 131 -14.42 30.00 5.99
C ASP A 131 -14.78 29.32 4.66
N TRP A 132 -13.83 28.62 4.08
CA TRP A 132 -14.04 27.76 2.94
C TRP A 132 -14.23 26.33 3.42
N VAL A 133 -15.46 25.83 3.31
CA VAL A 133 -15.82 24.47 3.74
C VAL A 133 -15.85 23.55 2.53
N LEU A 134 -15.05 22.50 2.57
CA LEU A 134 -15.01 21.45 1.55
C LEU A 134 -15.52 20.14 2.16
N ARG A 135 -16.45 19.49 1.48
CA ARG A 135 -16.93 18.16 1.88
C ARG A 135 -15.93 17.08 1.47
N VAL A 136 -15.66 16.14 2.34
CA VAL A 136 -14.74 15.02 2.08
C VAL A 136 -15.52 13.83 1.51
N ASN A 137 -15.01 13.24 0.46
CA ASN A 137 -15.48 11.99 -0.18
C ASN A 137 -16.97 11.97 -0.60
N ALA A 138 -17.64 13.11 -0.61
CA ALA A 138 -19.02 13.23 -1.06
C ALA A 138 -19.14 14.36 -2.08
N PRO A 139 -19.33 14.07 -3.38
CA PRO A 139 -19.34 15.06 -4.46
C PRO A 139 -20.68 15.81 -4.55
N ARG A 140 -21.05 16.49 -3.48
CA ARG A 140 -22.27 17.30 -3.37
C ARG A 140 -21.96 18.60 -2.64
N LEU A 141 -22.68 19.67 -2.99
CA LEU A 141 -22.46 21.03 -2.50
C LEU A 141 -23.67 21.56 -1.70
N ASP A 142 -24.59 20.69 -1.30
CA ASP A 142 -25.67 21.07 -0.41
C ASP A 142 -25.11 21.59 0.93
N PRO A 143 -25.64 22.71 1.46
CA PRO A 143 -25.15 23.25 2.71
C PRO A 143 -25.50 22.34 3.89
N VAL A 144 -24.65 22.38 4.93
CA VAL A 144 -24.94 21.71 6.20
C VAL A 144 -25.94 22.56 6.98
N LYS A 145 -27.02 21.94 7.46
CA LYS A 145 -28.09 22.61 8.20
C LYS A 145 -28.38 21.91 9.50
N ALA A 146 -28.15 22.57 10.61
CA ALA A 146 -28.56 22.12 11.94
C ALA A 146 -28.83 23.30 12.85
N ASP A 147 -29.75 23.15 13.77
CA ASP A 147 -30.11 24.09 14.83
C ASP A 147 -30.31 25.57 14.35
N GLY A 148 -30.94 25.74 13.17
CA GLY A 148 -31.16 27.06 12.58
C GLY A 148 -29.91 27.69 11.95
N ARG A 149 -28.77 27.04 11.97
CA ARG A 149 -27.55 27.44 11.26
C ARG A 149 -27.50 26.82 9.88
N THR A 150 -26.88 27.53 8.94
CA THR A 150 -26.64 27.07 7.58
C THR A 150 -25.17 27.34 7.24
N VAL A 151 -24.38 26.29 7.04
CA VAL A 151 -22.98 26.37 6.67
C VAL A 151 -22.86 26.06 5.18
N PRO A 152 -22.40 27.01 4.36
CA PRO A 152 -22.23 26.78 2.92
C PRO A 152 -21.05 25.86 2.63
N VAL A 153 -21.28 24.87 1.79
CA VAL A 153 -20.20 24.00 1.26
C VAL A 153 -19.80 24.54 -0.12
N VAL A 154 -18.55 24.96 -0.27
CA VAL A 154 -18.07 25.64 -1.49
C VAL A 154 -17.43 24.68 -2.50
N ALA A 155 -16.96 23.53 -2.04
CA ALA A 155 -16.33 22.51 -2.88
C ALA A 155 -16.42 21.12 -2.21
N PHE A 156 -15.91 20.11 -2.90
CA PHE A 156 -15.62 18.81 -2.30
C PHE A 156 -14.18 18.39 -2.62
N ARG A 157 -13.65 17.51 -1.79
CA ARG A 157 -12.32 16.92 -1.97
C ARG A 157 -12.39 15.42 -1.71
N PHE A 158 -11.80 14.63 -2.60
CA PHE A 158 -11.55 13.24 -2.33
C PHE A 158 -10.27 13.08 -1.49
N LEU A 159 -10.34 12.25 -0.46
CA LEU A 159 -9.21 11.85 0.37
C LEU A 159 -9.21 10.33 0.48
N PRO A 160 -8.07 9.68 0.23
CA PRO A 160 -7.92 8.25 0.50
C PRO A 160 -7.80 8.04 2.01
N ASN A 161 -8.91 7.78 2.68
CA ASN A 161 -8.97 7.71 4.14
C ASN A 161 -9.69 6.45 4.67
N PHE A 162 -9.72 5.39 3.87
CA PHE A 162 -10.29 4.13 4.33
C PHE A 162 -9.42 3.52 5.42
N THR A 163 -9.94 3.50 6.65
CA THR A 163 -9.22 3.11 7.87
C THR A 163 -10.00 2.05 8.61
N PRO A 164 -9.36 0.97 9.11
CA PRO A 164 -10.01 -0.07 9.88
C PRO A 164 -10.17 0.37 11.34
N PHE A 165 -11.34 0.11 11.94
CA PHE A 165 -11.65 0.47 13.31
C PHE A 165 -11.96 -0.76 14.17
N GLN A 166 -11.65 -0.66 15.45
CA GLN A 166 -12.12 -1.56 16.50
C GLN A 166 -13.54 -1.17 16.95
N GLY A 167 -14.19 -2.03 17.71
CA GLY A 167 -15.54 -1.77 18.23
C GLY A 167 -15.67 -0.55 19.15
N ASP A 168 -14.57 -0.11 19.76
CA ASP A 168 -14.47 1.11 20.57
C ASP A 168 -14.14 2.37 19.75
N GLY A 169 -13.96 2.21 18.44
CA GLY A 169 -13.62 3.28 17.51
C GLY A 169 -12.13 3.58 17.42
N ALA A 170 -11.24 2.84 18.10
CA ALA A 170 -9.81 2.96 17.88
C ALA A 170 -9.40 2.40 16.50
N ILE A 171 -8.32 2.94 15.93
CA ILE A 171 -7.74 2.39 14.68
C ILE A 171 -7.12 1.04 15.01
N ARG A 172 -7.36 0.03 14.17
CA ARG A 172 -6.77 -1.31 14.31
C ARG A 172 -5.27 -1.27 14.09
N GLU A 173 -4.55 -2.01 14.92
CA GLU A 173 -3.11 -2.21 14.78
C GLU A 173 -2.79 -3.31 13.75
N MET A 174 -1.53 -3.41 13.33
CA MET A 174 -1.09 -4.46 12.39
C MET A 174 -1.33 -5.87 12.96
N ALA A 175 -1.23 -6.04 14.28
CA ALA A 175 -1.53 -7.31 14.95
C ALA A 175 -3.00 -7.71 14.77
N ASP A 176 -3.94 -6.76 14.91
CA ASP A 176 -5.37 -7.01 14.72
C ASP A 176 -5.68 -7.41 13.28
N LEU A 177 -5.05 -6.72 12.31
CA LEU A 177 -5.20 -7.01 10.89
C LEU A 177 -4.65 -8.39 10.51
N ALA A 178 -3.50 -8.76 11.09
CA ALA A 178 -2.92 -10.08 10.91
C ALA A 178 -3.80 -11.18 11.49
N GLN A 179 -4.35 -10.98 12.69
CA GLN A 179 -5.24 -11.95 13.34
C GLN A 179 -6.60 -12.08 12.64
N ALA A 180 -7.06 -11.04 11.95
CA ALA A 180 -8.29 -11.04 11.19
C ALA A 180 -8.17 -11.72 9.82
N SER A 181 -6.96 -12.15 9.42
CA SER A 181 -6.70 -12.81 8.13
C SER A 181 -7.26 -14.22 8.07
N GLU A 182 -7.64 -14.65 6.90
CA GLU A 182 -8.04 -16.04 6.65
C GLU A 182 -6.81 -16.97 6.71
N GLY A 183 -6.87 -18.01 7.54
CA GLY A 183 -5.83 -19.04 7.65
C GLY A 183 -4.64 -18.60 8.49
N ALA A 184 -3.54 -18.17 7.88
CA ALA A 184 -2.33 -17.78 8.61
C ALA A 184 -2.38 -16.33 9.08
N PRO A 185 -1.99 -16.04 10.34
CA PRO A 185 -2.08 -14.69 10.93
C PRO A 185 -0.95 -13.79 10.43
N TYR A 186 -1.07 -13.34 9.19
CA TYR A 186 -0.16 -12.40 8.55
C TYR A 186 -0.89 -11.17 8.05
N PHE A 187 -0.21 -10.03 8.03
CA PHE A 187 -0.69 -8.89 7.28
C PHE A 187 0.01 -8.79 5.92
N GLY A 188 -0.68 -8.25 4.95
CA GLY A 188 -0.16 -7.95 3.62
C GLY A 188 0.08 -6.45 3.44
N ALA A 189 1.07 -6.09 2.62
CA ALA A 189 1.22 -4.75 2.09
C ALA A 189 1.14 -4.81 0.56
N LEU A 190 0.33 -3.93 -0.03
CA LEU A 190 0.09 -3.82 -1.48
C LEU A 190 0.57 -2.47 -1.97
N ARG A 191 1.40 -2.48 -3.02
CA ARG A 191 1.65 -1.30 -3.84
C ARG A 191 1.21 -1.54 -5.27
N MET A 192 0.54 -0.56 -5.85
CA MET A 192 0.14 -0.58 -7.26
C MET A 192 0.44 0.78 -7.89
N ASP A 193 0.65 0.78 -9.20
CA ASP A 193 0.97 1.99 -9.95
C ASP A 193 0.52 1.85 -11.41
N VAL A 194 0.10 2.95 -12.02
CA VAL A 194 -0.31 3.00 -13.43
C VAL A 194 0.91 2.87 -14.34
N ASP A 195 0.82 1.94 -15.26
CA ASP A 195 1.91 1.66 -16.18
C ASP A 195 2.10 2.77 -17.22
N ASN A 196 3.37 3.13 -17.48
CA ASN A 196 3.73 4.07 -18.54
C ASN A 196 3.10 5.47 -18.44
N LEU A 197 2.75 5.95 -17.26
CA LEU A 197 2.08 7.24 -17.09
C LEU A 197 2.86 8.39 -17.72
N GLY A 198 4.18 8.44 -17.58
CA GLY A 198 5.01 9.45 -18.21
C GLY A 198 4.85 9.47 -19.75
N ARG A 199 4.79 8.30 -20.40
CA ARG A 199 4.51 8.19 -21.83
C ARG A 199 3.09 8.60 -22.19
N LEU A 200 2.13 8.28 -21.35
CA LEU A 200 0.74 8.68 -21.54
C LEU A 200 0.60 10.20 -21.59
N PHE A 201 1.27 10.90 -20.67
CA PHE A 201 1.26 12.36 -20.63
C PHE A 201 2.06 13.02 -21.76
N SER A 202 3.20 12.45 -22.17
CA SER A 202 4.05 13.01 -23.20
C SER A 202 3.60 12.70 -24.64
N GLU A 203 3.11 11.48 -24.87
CA GLU A 203 2.83 10.97 -26.22
C GLU A 203 1.36 10.59 -26.44
N GLY A 204 0.62 10.24 -25.37
CA GLY A 204 -0.71 9.64 -25.46
C GLY A 204 -1.78 10.53 -26.11
N LEU A 205 -1.62 11.83 -26.08
CA LEU A 205 -2.51 12.78 -26.73
C LEU A 205 -2.04 13.17 -28.16
N GLY A 206 -0.81 12.83 -28.55
CA GLY A 206 -0.24 13.11 -29.85
C GLY A 206 -0.44 14.57 -30.29
N GLY A 207 -0.79 14.81 -31.55
CA GLY A 207 -1.05 16.15 -32.09
C GLY A 207 -2.24 16.90 -31.46
N ARG A 208 -2.98 16.26 -30.54
CA ARG A 208 -4.11 16.86 -29.81
C ARG A 208 -3.73 17.29 -28.40
N LEU A 209 -2.44 17.36 -28.09
CA LEU A 209 -1.93 17.78 -26.78
C LEU A 209 -2.38 19.23 -26.50
N SER A 210 -2.98 19.45 -25.32
CA SER A 210 -3.32 20.76 -24.79
C SER A 210 -3.31 20.72 -23.25
N LEU A 211 -3.07 21.86 -22.61
CA LEU A 211 -3.09 21.97 -21.16
C LEU A 211 -4.41 21.49 -20.55
N SER A 212 -5.53 21.85 -21.19
CA SER A 212 -6.87 21.43 -20.76
C SER A 212 -7.03 19.90 -20.77
N ARG A 213 -6.55 19.22 -21.81
CA ARG A 213 -6.63 17.75 -21.91
C ARG A 213 -5.71 17.05 -20.92
N LEU A 214 -4.52 17.60 -20.70
CA LEU A 214 -3.60 17.11 -19.66
C LEU A 214 -4.23 17.23 -18.27
N ALA A 215 -4.79 18.40 -17.97
CA ALA A 215 -5.46 18.63 -16.69
C ALA A 215 -6.70 17.71 -16.51
N THR A 216 -7.45 17.44 -17.58
CA THR A 216 -8.58 16.51 -17.55
C THR A 216 -8.10 15.07 -17.29
N LEU A 217 -7.06 14.62 -17.98
CA LEU A 217 -6.49 13.28 -17.79
C LEU A 217 -5.96 13.11 -16.36
N SER A 218 -5.18 14.08 -15.86
CA SER A 218 -4.68 14.07 -14.48
C SER A 218 -5.82 14.02 -13.47
N ARG A 219 -6.86 14.87 -13.65
CA ARG A 219 -8.03 14.87 -12.76
C ARG A 219 -8.79 13.55 -12.81
N SER A 220 -8.91 12.92 -13.99
CA SER A 220 -9.56 11.62 -14.11
C SER A 220 -8.83 10.55 -13.34
N LEU A 221 -7.50 10.48 -13.43
CA LEU A 221 -6.69 9.55 -12.63
C LEU A 221 -6.85 9.82 -11.13
N SER A 222 -6.70 11.07 -10.70
CA SER A 222 -6.92 11.45 -9.29
C SER A 222 -8.33 11.08 -8.80
N THR A 223 -9.37 11.23 -9.65
CA THR A 223 -10.73 10.84 -9.27
C THR A 223 -10.83 9.34 -8.99
N PHE A 224 -10.13 8.50 -9.76
CA PHE A 224 -10.09 7.07 -9.53
C PHE A 224 -9.33 6.75 -8.23
N PHE A 225 -8.08 7.19 -8.13
CA PHE A 225 -7.21 6.82 -7.01
C PHE A 225 -7.57 7.52 -5.69
N GLU A 226 -7.95 8.80 -5.70
CA GLU A 226 -8.30 9.52 -4.48
C GLU A 226 -9.76 9.28 -4.03
N GLY A 227 -10.69 9.10 -4.97
CA GLY A 227 -12.12 9.02 -4.69
C GLY A 227 -12.69 7.60 -4.80
N TYR A 228 -12.60 7.01 -5.99
CA TYR A 228 -13.27 5.73 -6.26
C TYR A 228 -12.66 4.56 -5.48
N LEU A 229 -11.37 4.62 -5.17
CA LEU A 229 -10.67 3.59 -4.41
C LEU A 229 -11.25 3.39 -2.99
N ASN A 230 -11.68 4.47 -2.30
CA ASN A 230 -12.37 4.34 -1.02
C ASN A 230 -13.62 3.45 -1.14
N ARG A 231 -14.39 3.63 -2.23
CA ARG A 231 -15.58 2.81 -2.49
C ARG A 231 -15.23 1.35 -2.75
N ILE A 232 -14.16 1.08 -3.49
CA ILE A 232 -13.66 -0.29 -3.69
C ILE A 232 -13.34 -0.95 -2.34
N CYS A 233 -12.65 -0.21 -1.46
CA CYS A 233 -12.36 -0.69 -0.11
C CYS A 233 -13.65 -0.94 0.70
N GLU A 234 -14.64 -0.06 0.63
CA GLU A 234 -15.93 -0.22 1.31
C GLU A 234 -16.74 -1.44 0.80
N GLU A 235 -16.67 -1.74 -0.48
CA GLU A 235 -17.33 -2.93 -1.05
C GLU A 235 -16.67 -4.23 -0.59
N LEU A 236 -15.33 -4.25 -0.44
CA LEU A 236 -14.56 -5.40 -0.01
C LEU A 236 -14.56 -5.60 1.51
N ASP A 237 -14.61 -4.50 2.26
CA ASP A 237 -14.51 -4.50 3.72
C ASP A 237 -15.55 -3.55 4.33
N ARG A 238 -16.82 -3.95 4.26
CA ARG A 238 -17.97 -3.14 4.74
C ARG A 238 -17.90 -2.78 6.22
N HIS A 239 -17.23 -3.60 7.00
CA HIS A 239 -17.10 -3.41 8.45
C HIS A 239 -15.84 -2.63 8.84
N ARG A 240 -15.03 -2.23 7.87
CA ARG A 240 -13.75 -1.55 8.09
C ARG A 240 -12.89 -2.27 9.12
N ALA A 241 -12.68 -3.57 8.90
CA ALA A 241 -12.01 -4.44 9.85
C ALA A 241 -10.68 -5.01 9.33
N HIS A 242 -10.44 -4.97 8.02
CA HIS A 242 -9.37 -5.71 7.37
C HIS A 242 -8.42 -4.86 6.54
N LEU A 243 -8.89 -3.73 5.97
CA LEU A 243 -8.12 -2.93 5.02
C LEU A 243 -7.78 -1.55 5.58
N TYR A 244 -6.56 -1.11 5.34
CA TYR A 244 -6.09 0.23 5.64
C TYR A 244 -5.45 0.83 4.38
N LEU A 245 -6.08 1.84 3.80
CA LEU A 245 -5.55 2.60 2.69
C LEU A 245 -4.65 3.70 3.25
N LEU A 246 -3.33 3.46 3.25
CA LEU A 246 -2.35 4.37 3.85
C LEU A 246 -2.08 5.58 2.96
N TYR A 247 -2.04 5.35 1.66
CA TYR A 247 -1.76 6.38 0.67
C TYR A 247 -2.41 6.01 -0.66
N SER A 248 -2.99 6.98 -1.31
CA SER A 248 -3.37 6.88 -2.72
C SER A 248 -3.44 8.28 -3.31
N GLY A 249 -2.87 8.47 -4.48
CA GLY A 249 -2.91 9.77 -5.15
C GLY A 249 -2.21 9.75 -6.50
N GLY A 250 -2.73 10.53 -7.42
CA GLY A 250 -2.20 10.57 -8.78
C GLY A 250 -2.43 9.26 -9.51
N ASP A 251 -1.50 8.34 -9.40
CA ASP A 251 -1.42 7.09 -10.16
C ASP A 251 -1.04 5.86 -9.32
N ASP A 252 -0.66 6.04 -8.07
CA ASP A 252 -0.20 4.96 -7.22
C ASP A 252 -1.02 4.82 -5.93
N LEU A 253 -0.90 3.69 -5.28
CA LEU A 253 -1.49 3.40 -3.99
C LEU A 253 -0.58 2.54 -3.10
N LEU A 254 -0.75 2.72 -1.80
CA LEU A 254 -0.21 1.85 -0.75
C LEU A 254 -1.35 1.49 0.20
N ALA A 255 -1.64 0.21 0.31
CA ALA A 255 -2.59 -0.33 1.27
C ALA A 255 -1.97 -1.44 2.09
N VAL A 256 -2.45 -1.62 3.32
CA VAL A 256 -2.10 -2.74 4.18
C VAL A 256 -3.36 -3.35 4.76
N GLY A 257 -3.28 -4.58 5.25
CA GLY A 257 -4.45 -5.24 5.82
C GLY A 257 -4.26 -6.73 6.01
N SER A 258 -5.34 -7.43 6.29
CA SER A 258 -5.38 -8.90 6.23
C SER A 258 -4.90 -9.34 4.86
N TRP A 259 -3.97 -10.28 4.79
CA TRP A 259 -3.28 -10.62 3.54
C TRP A 259 -4.24 -11.04 2.42
N ASP A 260 -5.30 -11.78 2.76
CA ASP A 260 -6.35 -12.24 1.83
C ASP A 260 -7.13 -11.06 1.22
N LYS A 261 -7.49 -10.06 2.05
CA LYS A 261 -8.20 -8.85 1.60
C LYS A 261 -7.30 -7.92 0.78
N VAL A 262 -6.01 -7.90 1.09
CA VAL A 262 -5.02 -7.11 0.33
C VAL A 262 -4.83 -7.66 -1.08
N VAL A 263 -4.78 -8.99 -1.25
CA VAL A 263 -4.74 -9.63 -2.58
C VAL A 263 -6.03 -9.33 -3.36
N SER A 264 -7.19 -9.55 -2.73
CA SER A 264 -8.50 -9.25 -3.33
C SER A 264 -8.64 -7.77 -3.73
N LEU A 265 -8.06 -6.85 -2.94
CA LEU A 265 -8.02 -5.42 -3.27
C LEU A 265 -7.23 -5.18 -4.56
N GLY A 266 -6.06 -5.80 -4.72
CA GLY A 266 -5.24 -5.68 -5.94
C GLY A 266 -5.99 -6.10 -7.19
N GLU A 267 -6.67 -7.25 -7.17
CA GLU A 267 -7.49 -7.75 -8.27
C GLU A 267 -8.67 -6.81 -8.57
N ARG A 268 -9.36 -6.37 -7.52
CA ARG A 268 -10.52 -5.47 -7.68
C ARG A 268 -10.13 -4.10 -8.23
N VAL A 269 -9.02 -3.53 -7.77
CA VAL A 269 -8.50 -2.26 -8.30
C VAL A 269 -8.17 -2.39 -9.79
N ARG A 270 -7.52 -3.48 -10.20
CA ARG A 270 -7.22 -3.72 -11.61
C ARG A 270 -8.48 -3.87 -12.45
N GLU A 271 -9.46 -4.64 -12.00
CA GLU A 271 -10.74 -4.82 -12.70
C GLU A 271 -11.47 -3.48 -12.88
N GLU A 272 -11.63 -2.73 -11.79
CA GLU A 272 -12.32 -1.45 -11.80
C GLU A 272 -11.56 -0.38 -12.61
N PHE A 273 -10.22 -0.38 -12.57
CA PHE A 273 -9.43 0.52 -13.40
C PHE A 273 -9.61 0.22 -14.90
N ARG A 274 -9.66 -1.04 -15.30
CA ARG A 274 -9.99 -1.43 -16.68
C ARG A 274 -11.37 -0.96 -17.10
N ARG A 275 -12.37 -1.12 -16.24
CA ARG A 275 -13.73 -0.62 -16.49
C ARG A 275 -13.75 0.90 -16.59
N TYR A 276 -13.08 1.59 -15.67
CA TYR A 276 -12.96 3.04 -15.64
C TYR A 276 -12.30 3.61 -16.90
N THR A 277 -11.28 2.94 -17.42
CA THR A 277 -10.56 3.30 -18.64
C THR A 277 -11.21 2.74 -19.92
N CYS A 278 -12.46 2.24 -19.84
CA CYS A 278 -13.18 1.63 -20.95
C CYS A 278 -12.39 0.50 -21.65
N HIS A 279 -11.66 -0.32 -20.88
CA HIS A 279 -10.83 -1.42 -21.37
C HIS A 279 -9.75 -1.00 -22.37
N ASN A 280 -9.28 0.24 -22.30
CA ASN A 280 -8.18 0.72 -23.13
C ASN A 280 -6.88 -0.06 -22.83
N PRO A 281 -6.34 -0.85 -23.78
CA PRO A 281 -5.17 -1.69 -23.53
C PRO A 281 -3.87 -0.90 -23.29
N ALA A 282 -3.86 0.41 -23.58
CA ALA A 282 -2.71 1.27 -23.30
C ALA A 282 -2.69 1.79 -21.84
N LEU A 283 -3.78 1.59 -21.08
CA LEU A 283 -3.93 2.02 -19.70
C LEU A 283 -4.02 0.79 -18.80
N THR A 284 -2.89 0.39 -18.25
CA THR A 284 -2.76 -0.78 -17.38
C THR A 284 -2.20 -0.38 -16.02
N VAL A 285 -2.33 -1.27 -15.06
CA VAL A 285 -1.76 -1.13 -13.72
C VAL A 285 -0.95 -2.38 -13.40
N SER A 286 0.17 -2.18 -12.73
CA SER A 286 0.93 -3.26 -12.13
C SER A 286 0.86 -3.19 -10.61
N GLY A 287 1.03 -4.33 -9.94
CA GLY A 287 0.98 -4.40 -8.49
C GLY A 287 1.99 -5.39 -7.91
N GLY A 288 2.29 -5.21 -6.63
CA GLY A 288 3.08 -6.16 -5.88
C GLY A 288 2.60 -6.24 -4.44
N THR A 289 2.48 -7.44 -3.90
CA THR A 289 2.13 -7.67 -2.51
C THR A 289 3.24 -8.40 -1.75
N SER A 290 3.47 -7.96 -0.52
CA SER A 290 4.35 -8.61 0.44
C SER A 290 3.56 -9.16 1.62
N LEU A 291 4.09 -10.18 2.30
CA LEU A 291 3.45 -10.90 3.39
C LEU A 291 4.34 -10.84 4.63
N HIS A 292 3.79 -10.43 5.77
CA HIS A 292 4.57 -10.17 6.98
C HIS A 292 3.85 -10.61 8.25
N HIS A 293 4.62 -11.02 9.26
CA HIS A 293 4.10 -11.24 10.61
C HIS A 293 3.80 -9.91 11.33
N GLU A 294 2.94 -9.94 12.32
CA GLU A 294 2.36 -8.79 13.03
C GLU A 294 3.37 -7.72 13.51
N LYS A 295 4.58 -8.11 13.87
CA LYS A 295 5.62 -7.21 14.41
C LYS A 295 6.59 -6.68 13.35
N PHE A 296 6.36 -6.98 12.07
CA PHE A 296 7.24 -6.50 11.02
C PHE A 296 7.04 -4.99 10.81
N PRO A 297 8.13 -4.19 10.69
CA PRO A 297 8.01 -2.74 10.55
C PRO A 297 7.27 -2.34 9.27
N LEU A 298 6.25 -1.50 9.41
CA LEU A 298 5.38 -1.09 8.32
C LEU A 298 6.13 -0.43 7.15
N TYR A 299 7.13 0.42 7.44
CA TYR A 299 7.91 1.09 6.39
C TYR A 299 8.73 0.09 5.55
N GLN A 300 9.25 -0.99 6.18
CA GLN A 300 9.94 -2.06 5.46
C GLN A 300 8.95 -2.90 4.65
N ALA A 301 7.75 -3.17 5.17
CA ALA A 301 6.72 -3.86 4.42
C ALA A 301 6.33 -3.08 3.14
N ALA A 302 6.20 -1.76 3.25
CA ALA A 302 5.94 -0.88 2.12
C ALA A 302 7.11 -0.85 1.10
N GLU A 303 8.37 -0.90 1.57
CA GLU A 303 9.55 -0.98 0.72
C GLU A 303 9.58 -2.31 -0.05
N VAL A 304 9.40 -3.44 0.66
CA VAL A 304 9.35 -4.77 0.03
C VAL A 304 8.23 -4.85 -1.01
N ALA A 305 7.03 -4.33 -0.71
CA ALA A 305 5.93 -4.29 -1.67
C ALA A 305 6.28 -3.44 -2.90
N GLY A 306 7.05 -2.36 -2.72
CA GLY A 306 7.60 -1.53 -3.80
C GLY A 306 8.57 -2.29 -4.70
N ASP A 307 9.51 -3.04 -4.13
CA ASP A 307 10.46 -3.86 -4.88
C ASP A 307 9.75 -4.97 -5.67
N LEU A 308 8.70 -5.55 -5.09
CA LEU A 308 7.86 -6.55 -5.77
C LEU A 308 7.07 -5.94 -6.92
N LEU A 309 6.55 -4.71 -6.77
CA LEU A 309 5.92 -3.95 -7.86
C LEU A 309 6.91 -3.70 -9.01
N GLU A 310 8.13 -3.25 -8.72
CA GLU A 310 9.15 -3.03 -9.76
C GLU A 310 9.53 -4.35 -10.46
N THR A 311 9.57 -5.46 -9.72
CA THR A 311 9.78 -6.80 -10.29
C THR A 311 8.63 -7.18 -11.24
N ALA A 312 7.37 -6.92 -10.88
CA ALA A 312 6.21 -7.14 -11.74
C ALA A 312 6.30 -6.31 -13.03
N LYS A 313 6.66 -5.02 -12.91
CA LYS A 313 6.84 -4.12 -14.08
C LYS A 313 7.97 -4.55 -15.00
N ALA A 314 9.04 -5.13 -14.46
CA ALA A 314 10.20 -5.61 -15.23
C ALA A 314 10.01 -7.01 -15.81
N TRP A 315 9.03 -7.77 -15.31
CA TRP A 315 8.77 -9.13 -15.74
C TRP A 315 8.34 -9.19 -17.22
N LYS A 316 8.95 -10.10 -17.98
CA LYS A 316 8.72 -10.27 -19.41
C LYS A 316 7.97 -11.56 -19.66
N ARG A 317 6.83 -11.45 -20.34
CA ARG A 317 6.07 -12.58 -20.87
C ARG A 317 5.69 -12.27 -22.31
N ASP A 318 6.00 -13.16 -23.24
CA ASP A 318 5.69 -13.03 -24.68
C ASP A 318 6.14 -11.67 -25.28
N GLY A 319 7.29 -11.17 -24.83
CA GLY A 319 7.82 -9.86 -25.26
C GLY A 319 7.12 -8.64 -24.65
N LYS A 320 6.11 -8.82 -23.80
CA LYS A 320 5.43 -7.75 -23.06
C LYS A 320 6.03 -7.58 -21.67
N THR A 321 6.02 -6.35 -21.18
CA THR A 321 6.36 -5.97 -19.79
C THR A 321 5.18 -5.23 -19.21
N LYS A 322 5.08 -5.19 -17.86
CA LYS A 322 4.00 -4.50 -17.14
C LYS A 322 2.65 -5.23 -17.29
N ASP A 323 1.56 -4.61 -16.84
CA ASP A 323 0.22 -5.23 -16.70
C ASP A 323 0.32 -6.59 -15.98
N ALA A 324 1.03 -6.56 -14.84
CA ALA A 324 1.42 -7.76 -14.10
C ALA A 324 1.28 -7.54 -12.58
N PHE A 325 1.21 -8.63 -11.86
CA PHE A 325 1.14 -8.65 -10.40
C PHE A 325 2.24 -9.53 -9.82
N ASN A 326 2.86 -9.10 -8.74
CA ASN A 326 3.81 -9.92 -8.01
C ASN A 326 3.17 -10.39 -6.70
N LEU A 327 2.88 -11.68 -6.62
CA LEU A 327 2.34 -12.33 -5.43
C LEU A 327 3.51 -12.93 -4.64
N TRP A 328 3.95 -12.23 -3.57
CA TRP A 328 4.97 -12.71 -2.61
C TRP A 328 6.29 -13.18 -3.25
N GLY A 329 6.73 -12.49 -4.30
CA GLY A 329 7.96 -12.83 -5.01
C GLY A 329 7.76 -13.61 -6.32
N GLN A 330 6.53 -13.99 -6.65
CA GLN A 330 6.19 -14.65 -7.91
C GLN A 330 5.48 -13.64 -8.83
N PRO A 331 6.10 -13.16 -9.90
CA PRO A 331 5.43 -12.31 -10.89
C PRO A 331 4.48 -13.15 -11.73
N LEU A 332 3.27 -12.65 -11.91
CA LEU A 332 2.15 -13.30 -12.60
C LEU A 332 1.46 -12.29 -13.51
N ASP A 333 0.86 -12.73 -14.59
CA ASP A 333 -0.18 -11.94 -15.23
C ASP A 333 -1.50 -12.01 -14.42
N TRP A 334 -2.37 -11.05 -14.67
CA TRP A 334 -3.63 -10.95 -13.97
C TRP A 334 -4.59 -12.12 -14.21
N ASP A 335 -4.53 -12.75 -15.37
CA ASP A 335 -5.39 -13.89 -15.70
C ASP A 335 -4.92 -15.14 -14.93
N THR A 336 -3.61 -15.30 -14.77
CA THR A 336 -3.04 -16.36 -13.92
C THR A 336 -3.35 -16.13 -12.45
N LEU A 337 -3.31 -14.88 -11.96
CA LEU A 337 -3.70 -14.55 -10.58
C LEU A 337 -5.18 -14.89 -10.34
N ALA A 338 -6.09 -14.45 -11.23
CA ALA A 338 -7.51 -14.73 -11.13
C ALA A 338 -7.81 -16.25 -11.20
N TRP A 339 -7.08 -16.98 -12.02
CA TRP A 339 -7.16 -18.45 -12.07
C TRP A 339 -6.73 -19.07 -10.74
N ALA A 340 -5.60 -18.64 -10.18
CA ALA A 340 -5.10 -19.14 -8.90
C ALA A 340 -6.10 -18.86 -7.76
N HIS A 341 -6.68 -17.66 -7.74
CA HIS A 341 -7.71 -17.27 -6.76
C HIS A 341 -8.97 -18.16 -6.91
N GLY A 342 -9.44 -18.40 -8.13
CA GLY A 342 -10.57 -19.29 -8.36
C GLY A 342 -10.34 -20.74 -7.86
N TRP A 343 -9.11 -21.24 -7.96
CA TRP A 343 -8.75 -22.54 -7.39
C TRP A 343 -8.59 -22.49 -5.86
N HIS A 344 -8.04 -21.40 -5.33
CA HIS A 344 -7.99 -21.17 -3.89
C HIS A 344 -9.39 -21.29 -3.27
N ASP A 345 -10.38 -20.57 -3.80
CA ASP A 345 -11.75 -20.57 -3.29
C ASP A 345 -12.41 -21.96 -3.34
N ARG A 346 -12.19 -22.69 -4.44
CA ARG A 346 -12.69 -24.07 -4.57
C ARG A 346 -12.05 -25.00 -3.56
N ILE A 347 -10.73 -24.96 -3.42
CA ILE A 347 -10.01 -25.81 -2.47
C ILE A 347 -10.41 -25.48 -1.04
N THR A 348 -10.57 -24.21 -0.69
CA THR A 348 -11.05 -23.74 0.61
C THR A 348 -12.46 -24.28 0.86
N THR A 349 -13.37 -24.17 -0.11
CA THR A 349 -14.72 -24.74 -0.02
C THR A 349 -14.69 -26.27 0.21
N TRP A 350 -13.79 -26.99 -0.44
CA TRP A 350 -13.65 -28.44 -0.23
C TRP A 350 -13.12 -28.78 1.16
N LEU A 351 -12.21 -27.96 1.69
CA LEU A 351 -11.70 -28.12 3.06
C LEU A 351 -12.78 -27.85 4.11
N ASP A 352 -13.56 -26.79 3.95
CA ASP A 352 -14.62 -26.40 4.87
C ASP A 352 -15.77 -27.40 4.94
N HIS A 353 -16.00 -28.13 3.84
CA HIS A 353 -17.01 -29.18 3.76
C HIS A 353 -16.42 -30.59 3.97
N ASP A 354 -15.21 -30.71 4.49
CA ASP A 354 -14.51 -31.99 4.73
C ASP A 354 -14.41 -32.91 3.49
N LYS A 355 -14.55 -32.35 2.28
CA LYS A 355 -14.41 -33.10 1.02
C LYS A 355 -12.98 -33.50 0.72
N VAL A 356 -12.01 -32.68 1.17
CA VAL A 356 -10.57 -32.98 1.15
C VAL A 356 -9.96 -32.72 2.52
N ARG A 357 -8.86 -33.40 2.84
CA ARG A 357 -8.11 -33.17 4.07
C ARG A 357 -7.05 -32.11 3.85
N ARG A 358 -6.64 -31.40 4.90
CA ARG A 358 -5.52 -30.41 4.84
C ARG A 358 -4.23 -31.00 4.24
N ALA A 359 -4.01 -32.30 4.39
CA ALA A 359 -2.90 -33.02 3.75
C ALA A 359 -2.91 -32.88 2.21
N PHE A 360 -4.05 -32.62 1.58
CA PHE A 360 -4.15 -32.38 0.14
C PHE A 360 -3.36 -31.12 -0.26
N VAL A 361 -3.49 -30.03 0.47
CA VAL A 361 -2.76 -28.77 0.22
C VAL A 361 -1.26 -29.01 0.33
N PHE A 362 -0.82 -29.75 1.36
CA PHE A 362 0.60 -30.10 1.50
C PHE A 362 1.13 -30.98 0.36
N LYS A 363 0.29 -31.86 -0.19
CA LYS A 363 0.65 -32.64 -1.38
C LYS A 363 0.83 -31.74 -2.61
N LEU A 364 -0.07 -30.76 -2.82
CA LEU A 364 0.07 -29.80 -3.91
C LEU A 364 1.33 -28.95 -3.75
N ALA A 365 1.58 -28.42 -2.55
CA ALA A 365 2.80 -27.64 -2.26
C ALA A 365 4.08 -28.46 -2.52
N ARG A 366 4.08 -29.75 -2.17
CA ARG A 366 5.22 -30.65 -2.47
C ARG A 366 5.41 -30.85 -3.97
N ILE A 367 4.32 -31.01 -4.72
CA ILE A 367 4.37 -31.13 -6.18
C ILE A 367 4.92 -29.86 -6.81
N ALA A 368 4.46 -28.69 -6.37
CA ALA A 368 4.98 -27.40 -6.80
C ALA A 368 6.49 -27.28 -6.54
N SER A 369 6.95 -27.64 -5.34
CA SER A 369 8.39 -27.65 -5.04
C SER A 369 9.20 -28.58 -5.96
N MET A 370 8.66 -29.76 -6.28
CA MET A 370 9.31 -30.69 -7.21
C MET A 370 9.37 -30.12 -8.64
N HIS A 371 8.32 -29.41 -9.08
CA HIS A 371 8.30 -28.73 -10.37
C HIS A 371 9.36 -27.62 -10.41
N ASP A 372 9.42 -26.77 -9.37
CA ASP A 372 10.38 -25.66 -9.27
C ASP A 372 11.85 -26.15 -9.28
N GLU A 373 12.13 -27.26 -8.63
CA GLU A 373 13.48 -27.87 -8.67
C GLU A 373 13.85 -28.25 -10.11
N VAL A 374 12.93 -28.81 -10.87
CA VAL A 374 13.12 -29.17 -12.27
C VAL A 374 13.35 -27.93 -13.13
N GLN A 375 12.55 -26.90 -12.97
CA GLN A 375 12.70 -25.64 -13.71
C GLN A 375 14.03 -24.94 -13.42
N LYS A 376 14.48 -24.93 -12.16
CA LYS A 376 15.79 -24.41 -11.76
C LYS A 376 16.94 -25.22 -12.37
N GLU A 377 16.80 -26.52 -12.48
CA GLU A 377 17.82 -27.37 -13.14
C GLU A 377 17.85 -27.13 -14.65
N LEU A 378 16.70 -26.99 -15.29
CA LEU A 378 16.59 -26.72 -16.72
C LEU A 378 17.16 -25.35 -17.09
N SER A 379 16.89 -24.32 -16.32
CA SER A 379 17.40 -22.96 -16.54
C SER A 379 18.92 -22.84 -16.41
N ARG A 380 19.56 -23.74 -15.66
CA ARG A 380 21.04 -23.82 -15.53
C ARG A 380 21.72 -24.50 -16.71
N ARG A 381 21.00 -25.30 -17.50
CA ARG A 381 21.55 -26.06 -18.64
C ARG A 381 21.20 -25.34 -19.94
N ARG A 382 22.11 -24.50 -20.43
CA ARG A 382 21.96 -23.71 -21.67
C ARG A 382 21.92 -24.49 -22.98
N ASP A 383 22.20 -25.80 -22.93
CA ASP A 383 22.47 -26.60 -24.13
C ASP A 383 21.35 -27.55 -24.57
N LEU A 384 20.16 -27.46 -23.90
CA LEU A 384 19.03 -28.32 -24.26
C LEU A 384 18.17 -27.66 -25.33
N THR A 385 17.82 -28.43 -26.38
CA THR A 385 16.82 -27.99 -27.34
C THR A 385 15.42 -27.96 -26.69
N GLU A 386 14.53 -27.09 -27.19
CA GLU A 386 13.18 -26.91 -26.64
C GLU A 386 12.40 -28.25 -26.59
N ASP A 387 12.56 -29.10 -27.61
CA ASP A 387 11.95 -30.45 -27.63
C ASP A 387 12.51 -31.41 -26.60
N GLN A 388 13.78 -31.30 -26.27
CA GLN A 388 14.39 -32.09 -25.20
C GLN A 388 13.89 -31.65 -23.83
N VAL A 389 13.71 -30.35 -23.63
CA VAL A 389 13.09 -29.77 -22.42
C VAL A 389 11.66 -30.26 -22.28
N ARG A 390 10.82 -30.14 -23.33
CA ARG A 390 9.41 -30.59 -23.32
C ARG A 390 9.26 -32.09 -23.02
N ARG A 391 10.11 -32.95 -23.63
CA ARG A 391 10.08 -34.40 -23.35
C ARG A 391 10.48 -34.73 -21.93
N ARG A 392 11.44 -34.01 -21.37
CA ARG A 392 11.94 -34.24 -20.01
C ARG A 392 10.92 -33.81 -18.95
N VAL A 393 10.27 -32.67 -19.13
CA VAL A 393 9.17 -32.18 -18.27
C VAL A 393 8.01 -33.18 -18.23
N ARG A 394 7.63 -33.78 -19.35
CA ARG A 394 6.55 -34.81 -19.40
C ARG A 394 6.87 -36.10 -18.62
N HIS A 395 8.14 -36.43 -18.47
CA HIS A 395 8.59 -37.65 -17.78
C HIS A 395 9.07 -37.41 -16.35
N GLU A 396 8.91 -36.21 -15.83
CA GLU A 396 9.39 -35.85 -14.50
C GLU A 396 8.46 -36.37 -13.38
N ARG A 397 9.06 -36.72 -12.26
CA ARG A 397 8.40 -37.36 -11.13
C ARG A 397 7.21 -36.55 -10.59
N TRP A 398 7.25 -35.20 -10.67
CA TRP A 398 6.18 -34.35 -10.17
C TRP A 398 4.84 -34.60 -10.88
N LEU A 399 4.85 -34.84 -12.19
CA LEU A 399 3.65 -35.07 -13.00
C LEU A 399 2.95 -36.38 -12.56
N TRP A 400 3.71 -37.47 -12.45
CA TRP A 400 3.15 -38.73 -11.98
C TRP A 400 2.67 -38.67 -10.54
N THR A 401 3.37 -37.90 -9.71
CA THR A 401 2.99 -37.66 -8.32
C THR A 401 1.66 -36.89 -8.24
N LEU A 402 1.48 -35.85 -9.10
CA LEU A 402 0.23 -35.11 -9.22
C LEU A 402 -0.93 -36.04 -9.59
N VAL A 403 -0.81 -36.77 -10.72
CA VAL A 403 -1.86 -37.69 -11.19
C VAL A 403 -2.22 -38.71 -10.12
N TYR A 404 -1.22 -39.30 -9.47
CA TYR A 404 -1.43 -40.31 -8.43
C TYR A 404 -2.17 -39.76 -7.20
N TYR A 405 -1.84 -38.56 -6.75
CA TYR A 405 -2.50 -37.98 -5.60
C TYR A 405 -3.93 -37.50 -5.94
N LEU A 406 -4.13 -36.90 -7.10
CA LEU A 406 -5.48 -36.46 -7.51
C LEU A 406 -6.42 -37.67 -7.70
N ALA A 407 -5.93 -38.76 -8.29
CA ALA A 407 -6.73 -39.98 -8.47
C ALA A 407 -7.15 -40.66 -7.16
N LYS A 408 -6.50 -40.38 -6.05
CA LYS A 408 -6.83 -40.96 -4.73
C LYS A 408 -7.75 -40.12 -3.87
N GLU A 409 -8.08 -38.94 -4.30
CA GLU A 409 -8.99 -38.05 -3.57
C GLU A 409 -10.47 -38.44 -3.83
N ASN A 410 -11.38 -37.73 -3.15
CA ASN A 410 -12.82 -38.03 -3.17
C ASN A 410 -13.37 -38.20 -4.58
N ALA A 411 -14.15 -39.26 -4.80
CA ALA A 411 -14.76 -39.59 -6.10
C ALA A 411 -15.69 -38.49 -6.62
N GLU A 412 -16.37 -37.74 -5.73
CA GLU A 412 -17.22 -36.61 -6.11
C GLU A 412 -16.44 -35.43 -6.73
N LEU A 413 -15.15 -35.34 -6.48
CA LEU A 413 -14.30 -34.25 -6.95
C LEU A 413 -13.48 -34.61 -8.20
N GLN A 414 -13.63 -35.82 -8.73
CA GLN A 414 -12.77 -36.32 -9.81
C GLN A 414 -12.86 -35.47 -11.09
N GLU A 415 -14.02 -34.91 -11.41
CA GLU A 415 -14.19 -34.03 -12.55
C GLU A 415 -13.39 -32.71 -12.37
N ASP A 416 -13.53 -32.06 -11.21
CA ASP A 416 -12.79 -30.85 -10.88
C ASP A 416 -11.28 -31.10 -10.78
N LEU A 417 -10.88 -32.22 -10.19
CA LEU A 417 -9.47 -32.61 -10.06
C LEU A 417 -8.85 -32.94 -11.42
N HIS A 418 -9.61 -33.54 -12.33
CA HIS A 418 -9.16 -33.76 -13.72
C HIS A 418 -9.00 -32.45 -14.45
N ARG A 419 -9.92 -31.50 -14.26
CA ARG A 419 -9.82 -30.16 -14.80
C ARG A 419 -8.57 -29.43 -14.25
N LEU A 420 -8.33 -29.49 -12.93
CA LEU A 420 -7.11 -28.93 -12.31
C LEU A 420 -5.84 -29.53 -12.94
N GLN A 421 -5.82 -30.85 -13.13
CA GLN A 421 -4.71 -31.54 -13.78
C GLN A 421 -4.49 -31.05 -15.21
N GLN A 422 -5.55 -30.94 -16.00
CA GLN A 422 -5.46 -30.45 -17.38
C GLN A 422 -4.93 -29.00 -17.45
N GLU A 423 -5.43 -28.15 -16.56
CA GLU A 423 -5.03 -26.75 -16.49
C GLU A 423 -3.60 -26.55 -15.98
N LEU A 424 -3.10 -27.43 -15.09
CA LEU A 424 -1.70 -27.40 -14.63
C LEU A 424 -0.71 -27.96 -15.65
N VAL A 425 -1.14 -28.92 -16.48
CA VAL A 425 -0.29 -29.63 -17.44
C VAL A 425 -0.43 -29.07 -18.85
N GLY A 426 -1.45 -28.24 -19.10
CA GLY A 426 -1.75 -27.65 -20.40
C GLY A 426 -0.57 -26.87 -20.96
N GLU A 427 -0.36 -26.94 -22.30
CA GLU A 427 0.80 -26.38 -22.99
C GLU A 427 1.00 -24.86 -22.80
N ASP A 428 -0.08 -24.14 -22.43
CA ASP A 428 -0.05 -22.68 -22.29
C ASP A 428 0.43 -22.18 -20.90
N ARG A 429 0.60 -23.07 -19.90
CA ARG A 429 0.97 -22.71 -18.52
C ARG A 429 2.25 -23.33 -17.99
N VAL A 430 2.92 -24.13 -18.77
CA VAL A 430 4.23 -24.75 -18.47
C VAL A 430 5.40 -23.94 -19.08
N GLN A 431 5.16 -22.71 -19.52
CA GLN A 431 6.22 -21.82 -20.02
C GLN A 431 6.77 -20.94 -18.89
#